data_8c3e757ce2ed0662b58f1cf970f82447
#
_entry.id   8c3e757ce2ed0662b58f1cf970f82447
#
_cell.length_a   1.000
_cell.length_b   1.000
_cell.length_c   1.000
_cell.angle_alpha   90.00
_cell.angle_beta   90.00
_cell.angle_gamma   90.00
#
_symmetry.space_group_name_H-M   'P 1'
#
loop_
_entity.id
_entity.type
_entity.pdbx_description
1 polymer ?
#
loop_
_entity_poly.entity_id
_entity_poly.type
_entity_poly.pdbx_seq_one_letter_code
_entity_poly.pdbx_strand_id
1 'polypeptide(L)'
;MKTLAQLALTEQDRAAIAAAVRLLRSRFPVERVMLYGSKARGTDDKESDIDLLVLTSRELGWKERDAITDALFDIELAYGVVISSLVLSAAEWERGRFAVLPIHEEIEDSGVLV
;
A
#
# COMPACT_ATOMS: atom_id res chain seq x y z
N MET A 1 9.59 13.49 -2.96
CA MET A 1 8.70 12.48 -2.32
C MET A 1 9.06 12.34 -0.84
N LYS A 2 8.08 12.33 0.02
CA LYS A 2 8.30 12.10 1.45
C LYS A 2 8.65 10.65 1.72
N THR A 3 9.34 10.40 2.82
CA THR A 3 9.60 9.04 3.31
C THR A 3 8.66 8.75 4.47
N LEU A 4 8.53 7.48 4.83
CA LEU A 4 7.70 7.06 5.96
C LEU A 4 8.08 7.80 7.25
N ALA A 5 9.38 8.01 7.48
CA ALA A 5 9.86 8.70 8.67
C ALA A 5 9.42 10.17 8.74
N GLN A 6 9.10 10.79 7.61
CA GLN A 6 8.71 12.20 7.53
C GLN A 6 7.21 12.42 7.73
N LEU A 7 6.42 11.34 7.82
CA LEU A 7 4.98 11.43 7.98
C LEU A 7 4.59 11.49 9.47
N ALA A 8 3.55 12.26 9.77
CA ALA A 8 3.00 12.38 11.11
C ALA A 8 2.00 11.25 11.39
N LEU A 9 2.47 10.01 11.33
CA LEU A 9 1.66 8.83 11.58
C LEU A 9 1.70 8.44 13.06
N THR A 10 0.65 7.77 13.52
CA THR A 10 0.66 7.17 14.87
C THR A 10 1.68 6.03 14.89
N GLU A 11 2.15 5.68 16.09
CA GLU A 11 3.03 4.52 16.28
C GLU A 11 2.36 3.24 15.78
N GLN A 12 1.06 3.10 16.01
CA GLN A 12 0.28 1.95 15.56
C GLN A 12 0.27 1.85 14.04
N ASP A 13 -0.02 2.94 13.34
CA ASP A 13 -0.03 2.98 11.88
C ASP A 13 1.36 2.67 11.31
N ARG A 14 2.38 3.27 11.89
CA ARG A 14 3.77 3.09 11.46
C ARG A 14 4.21 1.64 11.61
N ALA A 15 3.89 1.03 12.76
CA ALA A 15 4.21 -0.37 13.02
C ALA A 15 3.46 -1.31 12.07
N ALA A 16 2.19 -1.04 11.82
CA ALA A 16 1.37 -1.83 10.91
C ALA A 16 1.90 -1.78 9.46
N ILE A 17 2.25 -0.59 8.99
CA ILE A 17 2.81 -0.40 7.65
C ILE A 17 4.13 -1.15 7.52
N ALA A 18 5.03 -1.02 8.49
CA ALA A 18 6.31 -1.72 8.46
C ALA A 18 6.13 -3.24 8.45
N ALA A 19 5.21 -3.76 9.24
CA ALA A 19 4.92 -5.19 9.28
C ALA A 19 4.33 -5.68 7.96
N ALA A 20 3.40 -4.91 7.39
CA ALA A 20 2.78 -5.24 6.11
C ALA A 20 3.81 -5.29 4.98
N VAL A 21 4.69 -4.31 4.90
CA VAL A 21 5.74 -4.26 3.87
C VAL A 21 6.68 -5.46 3.98
N ARG A 22 7.14 -5.77 5.19
CA ARG A 22 8.01 -6.95 5.40
C ARG A 22 7.33 -8.24 4.97
N LEU A 23 6.06 -8.41 5.36
CA LEU A 23 5.30 -9.61 5.05
C LEU A 23 5.12 -9.77 3.54
N LEU A 24 4.71 -8.69 2.87
CA LEU A 24 4.46 -8.70 1.43
C LEU A 24 5.73 -9.00 0.65
N ARG A 25 6.85 -8.37 1.02
CA ARG A 25 8.13 -8.59 0.33
C ARG A 25 8.68 -9.99 0.57
N SER A 26 8.42 -10.59 1.72
CA SER A 26 8.94 -11.92 2.04
C SER A 26 8.19 -13.06 1.35
N ARG A 27 6.92 -12.86 0.99
CA ARG A 27 6.05 -13.92 0.47
C ARG A 27 5.62 -13.77 -0.97
N PHE A 28 5.71 -12.56 -1.52
CA PHE A 28 5.17 -12.25 -2.84
C PHE A 28 6.20 -11.48 -3.68
N PRO A 29 6.08 -11.53 -5.02
CA PRO A 29 7.02 -10.82 -5.89
C PRO A 29 6.72 -9.31 -5.91
N VAL A 30 6.83 -8.66 -4.77
CA VAL A 30 6.54 -7.25 -4.58
C VAL A 30 7.75 -6.42 -4.96
N GLU A 31 7.54 -5.46 -5.86
CA GLU A 31 8.56 -4.55 -6.35
C GLU A 31 8.54 -3.23 -5.59
N ARG A 32 7.35 -2.66 -5.39
CA ARG A 32 7.17 -1.41 -4.63
C ARG A 32 5.89 -1.45 -3.83
N VAL A 33 5.90 -0.78 -2.68
CA VAL A 33 4.70 -0.50 -1.89
C VAL A 33 4.66 1.00 -1.64
N MET A 34 3.54 1.62 -1.89
CA MET A 34 3.35 3.05 -1.67
C MET A 34 2.14 3.31 -0.77
N LEU A 35 2.33 4.18 0.21
CA LEU A 35 1.23 4.71 0.99
C LEU A 35 0.64 5.89 0.24
N TYR A 36 -0.67 5.92 0.09
CA TYR A 36 -1.36 7.03 -0.56
C TYR A 36 -2.59 7.45 0.25
N GLY A 37 -3.39 8.35 -0.30
CA GLY A 37 -4.60 8.81 0.36
C GLY A 37 -4.32 9.79 1.50
N SER A 38 -5.27 9.90 2.43
CA SER A 38 -5.24 10.92 3.48
C SER A 38 -4.04 10.82 4.42
N LYS A 39 -3.61 9.62 4.76
CA LYS A 39 -2.46 9.44 5.64
C LYS A 39 -1.16 9.91 4.98
N ALA A 40 -1.02 9.73 3.68
CA ALA A 40 0.15 10.22 2.94
C ALA A 40 0.13 11.76 2.82
N ARG A 41 -1.06 12.35 2.70
CA ARG A 41 -1.23 13.80 2.57
C ARG A 41 -1.23 14.54 3.91
N GLY A 42 -1.32 13.82 5.04
CA GLY A 42 -1.40 14.43 6.36
C GLY A 42 -2.77 15.02 6.69
N THR A 43 -3.82 14.56 5.99
CA THR A 43 -5.20 15.04 6.19
C THR A 43 -6.10 13.99 6.84
N ASP A 44 -5.49 12.92 7.34
CA ASP A 44 -6.20 11.82 7.96
C ASP A 44 -6.70 12.16 9.38
N ASP A 45 -7.69 11.40 9.81
CA ASP A 45 -8.07 11.30 11.22
C ASP A 45 -7.68 9.90 11.74
N LYS A 46 -8.00 9.64 13.01
CA LYS A 46 -7.63 8.37 13.65
C LYS A 46 -8.32 7.15 13.04
N GLU A 47 -9.43 7.36 12.35
CA GLU A 47 -10.25 6.29 11.78
C GLU A 47 -10.00 6.10 10.29
N SER A 48 -9.12 6.92 9.70
CA SER A 48 -8.78 6.77 8.27
C SER A 48 -8.07 5.45 8.01
N ASP A 49 -8.40 4.83 6.88
CA ASP A 49 -7.76 3.60 6.44
C ASP A 49 -6.31 3.88 6.03
N ILE A 50 -5.49 2.84 6.13
CA ILE A 50 -4.15 2.84 5.55
C ILE A 50 -4.32 2.38 4.10
N ASP A 51 -4.07 3.27 3.15
CA ASP A 51 -4.21 2.97 1.72
C ASP A 51 -2.85 2.62 1.12
N LEU A 52 -2.71 1.38 0.67
CA LEU A 52 -1.47 0.87 0.09
C LEU A 52 -1.65 0.49 -1.37
N LEU A 53 -0.73 0.98 -2.21
CA LEU A 53 -0.55 0.48 -3.57
C LEU A 53 0.59 -0.54 -3.53
N VAL A 54 0.30 -1.75 -3.96
CA VAL A 54 1.28 -2.85 -4.00
C VAL A 54 1.57 -3.16 -5.46
N LEU A 55 2.78 -2.87 -5.90
CA LEU A 55 3.21 -3.15 -7.27
C LEU A 55 4.08 -4.41 -7.28
N THR A 56 3.68 -5.36 -8.11
CA THR A 56 4.36 -6.64 -8.25
C THR A 56 5.19 -6.67 -9.53
N SER A 57 6.23 -7.49 -9.54
CA SER A 57 7.11 -7.64 -10.71
C SER A 57 6.45 -8.39 -11.86
N ARG A 58 5.37 -9.13 -11.58
CA ARG A 58 4.57 -9.85 -12.57
C ARG A 58 3.11 -9.78 -12.20
N GLU A 59 2.23 -10.06 -13.15
CA GLU A 59 0.81 -10.18 -12.89
C GLU A 59 0.54 -11.39 -11.99
N LEU A 60 -0.31 -11.21 -10.97
CA LEU A 60 -0.68 -12.27 -10.04
C LEU A 60 -2.00 -12.90 -10.42
N GLY A 61 -2.12 -14.20 -10.18
CA GLY A 61 -3.39 -14.91 -10.27
C GLY A 61 -4.28 -14.62 -9.07
N TRP A 62 -5.54 -15.06 -9.15
CA TRP A 62 -6.52 -14.79 -8.10
C TRP A 62 -6.14 -15.42 -6.76
N LYS A 63 -5.50 -16.60 -6.77
CA LYS A 63 -5.06 -17.26 -5.53
C LYS A 63 -3.99 -16.46 -4.81
N GLU A 64 -3.06 -15.88 -5.56
CA GLU A 64 -2.01 -15.04 -5.01
C GLU A 64 -2.58 -13.73 -4.46
N ARG A 65 -3.56 -13.14 -5.16
CA ARG A 65 -4.26 -11.94 -4.70
C ARG A 65 -5.01 -12.21 -3.41
N ASP A 66 -5.70 -13.33 -3.30
CA ASP A 66 -6.38 -13.75 -2.08
C ASP A 66 -5.40 -13.96 -0.94
N ALA A 67 -4.24 -14.55 -1.23
CA ALA A 67 -3.21 -14.74 -0.21
C ALA A 67 -2.68 -13.40 0.32
N ILE A 68 -2.55 -12.39 -0.53
CA ILE A 68 -2.17 -11.04 -0.10
C ILE A 68 -3.26 -10.45 0.80
N THR A 69 -4.52 -10.56 0.41
CA THR A 69 -5.64 -10.08 1.22
C THR A 69 -5.65 -10.74 2.60
N ASP A 70 -5.47 -12.05 2.65
CA ASP A 70 -5.42 -12.79 3.91
C ASP A 70 -4.23 -12.38 4.79
N ALA A 71 -3.07 -12.19 4.17
CA ALA A 71 -1.88 -11.76 4.89
C ALA A 71 -2.06 -10.36 5.49
N LEU A 72 -2.64 -9.44 4.73
CA LEU A 72 -2.94 -8.09 5.22
C LEU A 72 -4.01 -8.10 6.30
N PHE A 73 -4.98 -9.00 6.21
CA PHE A 73 -5.99 -9.15 7.25
C PHE A 73 -5.37 -9.54 8.59
N ASP A 74 -4.36 -10.43 8.58
CA ASP A 74 -3.63 -10.78 9.80
C ASP A 74 -2.95 -9.56 10.41
N ILE A 75 -2.39 -8.68 9.59
CA ILE A 75 -1.80 -7.42 10.06
C ILE A 75 -2.87 -6.51 10.66
N GLU A 76 -4.03 -6.39 10.00
CA GLU A 76 -5.15 -5.59 10.50
C GLU A 76 -5.57 -6.04 11.90
N LEU A 77 -5.70 -7.35 12.09
CA LEU A 77 -6.07 -7.92 13.39
C LEU A 77 -4.99 -7.70 14.46
N ALA A 78 -3.73 -7.90 14.08
CA ALA A 78 -2.63 -7.79 15.02
C ALA A 78 -2.39 -6.35 15.49
N TYR A 79 -2.60 -5.37 14.63
CA TYR A 79 -2.30 -3.97 14.92
C TYR A 79 -3.54 -3.09 15.14
N GLY A 80 -4.73 -3.64 14.95
CA GLY A 80 -5.97 -2.88 15.16
C GLY A 80 -6.18 -1.76 14.15
N VAL A 81 -5.84 -1.99 12.90
CA VAL A 81 -5.95 -1.00 11.81
C VAL A 81 -6.79 -1.57 10.67
N VAL A 82 -7.21 -0.71 9.75
CA VAL A 82 -7.86 -1.10 8.50
C VAL A 82 -6.92 -0.76 7.35
N ILE A 83 -6.63 -1.73 6.51
CA ILE A 83 -5.76 -1.57 5.34
C ILE A 83 -6.59 -1.77 4.08
N SER A 84 -6.60 -0.75 3.22
CA SER A 84 -7.17 -0.83 1.89
C SER A 84 -6.03 -0.99 0.90
N SER A 85 -6.04 -2.05 0.10
CA SER A 85 -4.93 -2.33 -0.82
C SER A 85 -5.38 -2.35 -2.28
N LEU A 86 -4.54 -1.81 -3.14
CA LEU A 86 -4.66 -1.89 -4.59
C LEU A 86 -3.43 -2.64 -5.09
N VAL A 87 -3.64 -3.84 -5.65
CA VAL A 87 -2.54 -4.72 -6.08
C VAL A 87 -2.52 -4.80 -7.60
N LEU A 88 -1.41 -4.38 -8.18
CA LEU A 88 -1.22 -4.35 -9.63
C LEU A 88 0.21 -4.76 -9.96
N SER A 89 0.44 -5.26 -11.18
CA SER A 89 1.81 -5.38 -11.67
C SER A 89 2.37 -3.99 -11.99
N ALA A 90 3.69 -3.83 -11.92
CA ALA A 90 4.33 -2.58 -12.30
C ALA A 90 3.99 -2.18 -13.74
N ALA A 91 3.89 -3.15 -14.65
CA ALA A 91 3.54 -2.90 -16.03
C ALA A 91 2.10 -2.36 -16.18
N GLU A 92 1.15 -2.93 -15.44
CA GLU A 92 -0.23 -2.43 -15.43
C GLU A 92 -0.31 -0.99 -14.91
N TRP A 93 0.47 -0.69 -13.89
CA TRP A 93 0.51 0.65 -13.31
C TRP A 93 1.09 1.67 -14.28
N GLU A 94 2.21 1.35 -14.92
CA GLU A 94 2.94 2.29 -15.76
C GLU A 94 2.37 2.43 -17.17
N ARG A 95 1.83 1.34 -17.74
CA ARG A 95 1.44 1.28 -19.16
C ARG A 95 0.05 0.76 -19.42
N GLY A 96 -0.64 0.29 -18.36
CA GLY A 96 -2.00 -0.22 -18.45
C GLY A 96 -3.04 0.87 -18.34
N ARG A 97 -4.29 0.44 -18.19
CA ARG A 97 -5.42 1.39 -18.08
C ARG A 97 -5.34 2.32 -16.86
N PHE A 98 -4.62 1.92 -15.82
CA PHE A 98 -4.45 2.75 -14.63
C PHE A 98 -3.56 3.97 -14.88
N ALA A 99 -2.68 3.92 -15.87
CA ALA A 99 -1.77 5.03 -16.17
C ALA A 99 -2.49 6.33 -16.56
N VAL A 100 -3.73 6.23 -17.05
CA VAL A 100 -4.53 7.39 -17.48
C VAL A 100 -5.60 7.79 -16.47
N LEU A 101 -5.70 7.11 -15.33
CA LEU A 101 -6.69 7.42 -14.31
C LEU A 101 -6.19 8.50 -13.34
N PRO A 102 -7.10 9.34 -12.80
CA PRO A 102 -6.71 10.35 -11.82
C PRO A 102 -5.97 9.80 -10.61
N ILE A 103 -6.29 8.58 -10.16
CA ILE A 103 -5.60 7.94 -9.02
C ILE A 103 -4.12 7.72 -9.29
N HIS A 104 -3.75 7.46 -10.55
CA HIS A 104 -2.34 7.30 -10.92
C HIS A 104 -1.57 8.58 -10.66
N GLU A 105 -2.09 9.70 -11.14
CA GLU A 105 -1.46 11.00 -10.95
C GLU A 105 -1.41 11.37 -9.46
N GLU A 106 -2.49 11.14 -8.72
CA GLU A 106 -2.54 11.42 -7.30
C GLU A 106 -1.45 10.66 -6.54
N ILE A 107 -1.29 9.39 -6.82
CA ILE A 107 -0.29 8.56 -6.12
C ILE A 107 1.13 8.94 -6.54
N GLU A 108 1.36 9.22 -7.82
CA GLU A 108 2.68 9.66 -8.29
C GLU A 108 3.08 11.00 -7.65
N ASP A 109 2.12 11.90 -7.43
CA ASP A 109 2.39 13.22 -6.86
C ASP A 109 2.55 13.20 -5.35
N SER A 110 1.67 12.50 -4.63
CA SER A 110 1.60 12.57 -3.17
C SER A 110 1.85 11.25 -2.45
N GLY A 111 2.02 10.16 -3.19
CA GLY A 111 2.31 8.86 -2.60
C GLY A 111 3.68 8.82 -1.94
N VAL A 112 3.82 7.97 -0.93
CA VAL A 112 5.05 7.81 -0.15
C VAL A 112 5.55 6.37 -0.29
N LEU A 113 6.78 6.21 -0.73
CA LEU A 113 7.41 4.90 -0.83
C LEU A 113 7.67 4.35 0.58
N VAL A 114 7.18 3.15 0.84
CA VAL A 114 7.30 2.52 2.16
C VAL A 114 7.95 1.14 2.15
#